data_f2474331b01aa199f65e5e27fe02bec9
#
_entry.id   f2474331b01aa199f65e5e27fe02bec9
#
_cell.length_a   1.000
_cell.length_b   1.000
_cell.length_c   1.000
_cell.angle_alpha   90.00
_cell.angle_beta   90.00
_cell.angle_gamma   90.00
#
_symmetry.space_group_name_H-M   'P 1'
#
loop_
_entity.id
_entity.type
_entity.pdbx_description
1 polymer ?
#
loop_
_entity_poly.entity_id
_entity_poly.type
_entity_poly.pdbx_seq_one_letter_code
_entity_poly.pdbx_strand_id
1 'polypeptide(L)'
;NNDICDAFFKKETITVSGNQSVDVKLTRPFAQVNIGTDDFDAAKASGLEVTQTEVVAKAFATLNLATGKVSDEADRTFTMKAIPTASDGEFPVAGGYKYLSMDYLLVGADKATVDVAFNYGGPQSRTFTNVPVQRNYRTNIYGSLLTNTTDFNVVIEPAFSGEFAHEVVSVSTFAALKAAATAGGDVKLESAIDFTQAVTVDNNKTLTVDLNKQNVANATDLWDKTPDQWSLFSVRRGSTLTLKGDGEVIAKANDCYAVDVQDGGHLVIEGGHYNGNIHAVYVQKGTAEIKGGTFEVQQKYSAEDPDEYVLNCYDANYINGTAKIIVSGGTFIGFNPGNCKAEDKNGTNFLAPGYASVANGTTADGRVIYKVIQAPTTRSEIINLLSKDGGSICIGSDYEGGAYLSKDGVTASFAISNNAVVTPLQKKSQRSTFNIDGTNLNLFGNGKILGPCNVTDSDEGAIWVQGGSTLNISGNLSIEGGTGGHLNACVIIFNGTTNIQNGYFHSSIDKNGDSNPCIILAPIKSPTVTGYSKLNIYGGVFEADGDAKFVINCQDEDKDRCTVKVMGGIFVGFNPADNTADDAHTNYVATGYKSVETTYNGKQAWKV
;
A
#
# COMPACT_ATOMS: atom_id res chain seq x y z
N ASN A 1 -21.07 7.46 -21.86
CA ASN A 1 -20.05 8.30 -21.28
C ASN A 1 -19.98 9.61 -22.06
N ASN A 2 -20.30 10.73 -21.40
CA ASN A 2 -20.32 12.06 -22.03
C ASN A 2 -18.98 12.79 -21.95
N ASP A 3 -17.89 12.15 -21.49
CA ASP A 3 -16.55 12.77 -21.43
C ASP A 3 -16.06 13.25 -22.79
N ILE A 4 -16.48 12.60 -23.86
CA ILE A 4 -16.20 13.05 -25.23
C ILE A 4 -16.84 14.42 -25.56
N CYS A 5 -17.79 14.88 -24.76
CA CYS A 5 -18.44 16.19 -24.90
C CYS A 5 -17.77 17.28 -24.07
N ASP A 6 -16.76 16.94 -23.25
CA ASP A 6 -16.00 17.93 -22.48
C ASP A 6 -15.21 18.83 -23.44
N ALA A 7 -15.34 20.12 -23.27
CA ALA A 7 -14.67 21.11 -24.09
C ALA A 7 -14.31 22.36 -23.28
N PHE A 8 -13.29 23.05 -23.73
CA PHE A 8 -12.78 24.24 -23.07
C PHE A 8 -12.90 25.45 -23.99
N PHE A 9 -13.25 26.61 -23.43
CA PHE A 9 -13.49 27.82 -24.15
C PHE A 9 -13.04 29.04 -23.36
N LYS A 10 -12.48 30.01 -24.03
CA LYS A 10 -12.23 31.38 -23.52
C LYS A 10 -12.33 32.37 -24.66
N LYS A 11 -13.06 33.46 -24.43
CA LYS A 11 -13.03 34.64 -25.27
C LYS A 11 -12.10 35.66 -24.65
N GLU A 12 -11.10 36.08 -25.39
CA GLU A 12 -10.14 37.13 -24.99
C GLU A 12 -10.02 38.15 -26.09
N THR A 13 -9.88 39.43 -25.73
CA THR A 13 -9.58 40.50 -26.68
C THR A 13 -8.13 40.94 -26.49
N ILE A 14 -7.30 40.72 -27.50
CA ILE A 14 -5.88 41.04 -27.44
C ILE A 14 -5.60 42.25 -28.35
N THR A 15 -4.99 43.31 -27.79
CA THR A 15 -4.47 44.43 -28.58
C THR A 15 -3.01 44.13 -28.91
N VAL A 16 -2.72 43.92 -30.18
CA VAL A 16 -1.37 43.63 -30.66
C VAL A 16 -0.57 44.92 -30.81
N SER A 17 0.47 45.09 -29.99
CA SER A 17 1.38 46.26 -30.01
C SER A 17 2.85 45.86 -30.20
N GLY A 18 3.14 44.66 -30.71
CA GLY A 18 4.45 44.07 -30.90
C GLY A 18 4.45 42.58 -30.54
N ASN A 19 5.63 41.98 -30.39
CA ASN A 19 5.73 40.60 -29.88
C ASN A 19 5.31 40.58 -28.43
N GLN A 20 4.30 39.77 -28.11
CA GLN A 20 3.80 39.60 -26.75
C GLN A 20 3.41 38.14 -26.49
N SER A 21 3.55 37.69 -25.25
CA SER A 21 3.02 36.42 -24.75
C SER A 21 1.74 36.68 -23.97
N VAL A 22 0.73 35.89 -24.21
CA VAL A 22 -0.57 36.02 -23.52
C VAL A 22 -0.95 34.68 -22.94
N ASP A 23 -1.12 34.63 -21.63
CA ASP A 23 -1.64 33.46 -20.93
C ASP A 23 -3.16 33.44 -21.02
N VAL A 24 -3.72 32.39 -21.60
CA VAL A 24 -5.16 32.20 -21.74
C VAL A 24 -5.63 31.06 -20.88
N LYS A 25 -6.41 31.38 -19.84
CA LYS A 25 -7.04 30.34 -18.97
C LYS A 25 -8.36 29.91 -19.63
N LEU A 26 -8.37 28.68 -20.11
CA LEU A 26 -9.58 28.05 -20.64
C LEU A 26 -10.50 27.57 -19.52
N THR A 27 -11.82 27.65 -19.70
CA THR A 27 -12.83 27.14 -18.77
C THR A 27 -13.88 26.32 -19.52
N ARG A 28 -14.52 25.39 -18.86
CA ARG A 28 -15.60 24.61 -19.45
C ARG A 28 -16.85 25.44 -19.62
N PRO A 29 -17.48 25.47 -20.79
CA PRO A 29 -18.79 26.11 -20.98
C PRO A 29 -19.94 25.32 -20.36
N PHE A 30 -19.67 24.13 -19.87
CA PHE A 30 -20.61 23.18 -19.29
C PHE A 30 -20.60 23.23 -17.75
N ALA A 31 -21.72 22.84 -17.15
CA ALA A 31 -21.79 22.27 -15.82
C ALA A 31 -21.66 20.75 -15.94
N GLN A 32 -20.90 20.09 -15.05
CA GLN A 32 -20.94 18.64 -14.91
C GLN A 32 -21.94 18.29 -13.81
N VAL A 33 -22.86 17.37 -14.10
CA VAL A 33 -23.80 16.80 -13.13
C VAL A 33 -23.48 15.33 -12.95
N ASN A 34 -23.14 14.95 -11.73
CA ASN A 34 -22.81 13.60 -11.33
C ASN A 34 -23.91 13.03 -10.44
N ILE A 35 -24.26 11.79 -10.65
CA ILE A 35 -25.20 11.05 -9.79
C ILE A 35 -24.47 9.81 -9.27
N GLY A 36 -24.38 9.65 -7.95
CA GLY A 36 -23.68 8.56 -7.28
C GLY A 36 -24.46 7.94 -6.15
N THR A 37 -24.25 6.65 -5.91
CA THR A 37 -24.98 5.90 -4.89
C THR A 37 -24.06 5.02 -4.04
N ASP A 38 -24.38 4.85 -2.77
CA ASP A 38 -23.72 3.94 -1.83
C ASP A 38 -24.43 2.58 -1.71
N ASP A 39 -25.65 2.45 -2.26
CA ASP A 39 -26.50 1.27 -2.14
C ASP A 39 -26.56 0.40 -3.41
N PHE A 40 -25.60 0.55 -4.34
CA PHE A 40 -25.59 -0.18 -5.61
C PHE A 40 -25.62 -1.70 -5.43
N ASP A 41 -24.77 -2.22 -4.54
CA ASP A 41 -24.67 -3.66 -4.29
C ASP A 41 -25.90 -4.20 -3.54
N ALA A 42 -26.50 -3.40 -2.64
CA ALA A 42 -27.75 -3.74 -1.95
C ALA A 42 -28.94 -3.77 -2.92
N ALA A 43 -29.01 -2.82 -3.84
CA ALA A 43 -30.02 -2.79 -4.89
C ALA A 43 -29.90 -4.02 -5.80
N LYS A 44 -28.71 -4.38 -6.21
CA LYS A 44 -28.45 -5.58 -7.01
C LYS A 44 -28.84 -6.87 -6.27
N ALA A 45 -28.52 -6.96 -4.99
CA ALA A 45 -28.91 -8.10 -4.14
C ALA A 45 -30.45 -8.22 -3.99
N SER A 46 -31.18 -7.11 -4.08
CA SER A 46 -32.64 -7.08 -4.06
C SER A 46 -33.30 -7.32 -5.45
N GLY A 47 -32.49 -7.56 -6.49
CA GLY A 47 -32.96 -7.84 -7.84
C GLY A 47 -33.06 -6.61 -8.76
N LEU A 48 -32.60 -5.45 -8.34
CA LEU A 48 -32.53 -4.24 -9.17
C LEU A 48 -31.13 -4.17 -9.83
N GLU A 49 -31.04 -4.54 -11.09
CA GLU A 49 -29.80 -4.43 -11.87
C GLU A 49 -29.81 -3.18 -12.72
N VAL A 50 -29.01 -2.18 -12.34
CA VAL A 50 -28.84 -0.92 -13.08
C VAL A 50 -27.67 -1.06 -14.03
N THR A 51 -27.95 -1.15 -15.33
CA THR A 51 -26.92 -1.31 -16.37
C THR A 51 -26.76 -0.07 -17.23
N GLN A 52 -27.79 0.77 -17.28
CA GLN A 52 -27.81 2.05 -17.99
C GLN A 52 -28.65 3.07 -17.24
N THR A 53 -28.40 4.34 -17.46
CA THR A 53 -29.16 5.44 -16.86
C THR A 53 -29.46 6.51 -17.90
N GLU A 54 -30.47 7.32 -17.60
CA GLU A 54 -30.86 8.46 -18.41
C GLU A 54 -31.14 9.67 -17.49
N VAL A 55 -30.56 10.81 -17.84
CA VAL A 55 -30.78 12.09 -17.19
C VAL A 55 -31.52 13.01 -18.16
N VAL A 56 -32.62 13.60 -17.69
CA VAL A 56 -33.35 14.64 -18.44
C VAL A 56 -33.28 15.94 -17.64
N ALA A 57 -32.70 16.97 -18.23
CA ALA A 57 -32.56 18.28 -17.59
C ALA A 57 -32.61 19.42 -18.62
N LYS A 58 -33.00 20.62 -18.20
CA LYS A 58 -32.90 21.82 -19.05
C LYS A 58 -31.43 22.14 -19.33
N ALA A 59 -31.09 22.25 -20.60
CA ALA A 59 -29.77 22.66 -21.06
C ALA A 59 -29.87 23.38 -22.42
N PHE A 60 -28.87 24.17 -22.74
CA PHE A 60 -28.76 24.88 -24.03
C PHE A 60 -28.16 23.95 -25.10
N ALA A 61 -28.46 24.23 -26.38
CA ALA A 61 -27.86 23.49 -27.50
C ALA A 61 -26.68 24.20 -28.14
N THR A 62 -26.65 25.53 -28.07
CA THR A 62 -25.73 26.35 -28.86
C THR A 62 -24.91 27.26 -27.97
N LEU A 63 -23.58 27.30 -28.18
CA LEU A 63 -22.66 28.27 -27.63
C LEU A 63 -22.12 29.17 -28.76
N ASN A 64 -22.39 30.45 -28.70
CA ASN A 64 -21.78 31.41 -29.62
C ASN A 64 -20.36 31.74 -29.14
N LEU A 65 -19.36 31.26 -29.86
CA LEU A 65 -17.94 31.42 -29.49
C LEU A 65 -17.48 32.89 -29.50
N ALA A 66 -18.09 33.76 -30.35
CA ALA A 66 -17.72 35.17 -30.42
C ALA A 66 -18.28 35.99 -29.23
N THR A 67 -19.41 35.58 -28.66
CA THR A 67 -20.06 36.31 -27.58
C THR A 67 -20.02 35.61 -26.24
N GLY A 68 -19.78 34.29 -26.23
CA GLY A 68 -19.87 33.46 -25.05
C GLY A 68 -21.31 33.19 -24.56
N LYS A 69 -22.32 33.64 -25.32
CA LYS A 69 -23.74 33.44 -24.98
C LYS A 69 -24.24 32.10 -25.46
N VAL A 70 -25.16 31.53 -24.68
CA VAL A 70 -25.86 30.30 -25.00
C VAL A 70 -27.28 30.57 -25.51
N SER A 71 -27.83 29.66 -26.32
CA SER A 71 -29.20 29.71 -26.85
C SER A 71 -29.79 28.30 -27.01
N ASP A 72 -31.09 28.26 -27.36
CA ASP A 72 -31.86 27.03 -27.64
C ASP A 72 -32.00 26.16 -26.40
N GLU A 73 -32.50 26.74 -25.31
CA GLU A 73 -32.83 26.04 -24.07
C GLU A 73 -34.02 25.08 -24.26
N ALA A 74 -33.84 23.84 -23.87
CA ALA A 74 -34.90 22.84 -23.88
C ALA A 74 -34.57 21.72 -22.88
N ASP A 75 -35.54 20.88 -22.57
CA ASP A 75 -35.28 19.60 -21.90
C ASP A 75 -34.44 18.71 -22.83
N ARG A 76 -33.32 18.25 -22.31
CA ARG A 76 -32.36 17.42 -23.05
C ARG A 76 -32.13 16.12 -22.32
N THR A 77 -32.06 15.05 -23.11
CA THR A 77 -31.84 13.72 -22.62
C THR A 77 -30.37 13.31 -22.79
N PHE A 78 -29.78 12.89 -21.70
CA PHE A 78 -28.41 12.37 -21.62
C PHE A 78 -28.47 10.90 -21.25
N THR A 79 -28.04 10.02 -22.14
CA THR A 79 -28.10 8.57 -21.93
C THR A 79 -26.72 8.01 -21.65
N MET A 80 -26.57 7.40 -20.49
CA MET A 80 -25.39 6.62 -20.10
C MET A 80 -25.66 5.16 -20.41
N LYS A 81 -25.10 4.65 -21.51
CA LYS A 81 -25.34 3.28 -22.00
C LYS A 81 -24.66 2.19 -21.16
N ALA A 82 -23.73 2.57 -20.33
CA ALA A 82 -23.07 1.72 -19.34
C ALA A 82 -22.77 2.54 -18.08
N ILE A 83 -22.91 1.94 -16.91
CA ILE A 83 -22.54 2.60 -15.65
C ILE A 83 -21.05 2.90 -15.68
N PRO A 84 -20.59 4.11 -15.28
CA PRO A 84 -19.18 4.44 -15.18
C PRO A 84 -18.43 3.45 -14.29
N THR A 85 -17.22 3.11 -14.69
CA THR A 85 -16.34 2.16 -13.99
C THR A 85 -15.24 2.90 -13.26
N ALA A 86 -14.43 2.19 -12.48
CA ALA A 86 -13.27 2.78 -11.80
C ALA A 86 -12.25 3.41 -12.78
N SER A 87 -12.22 2.99 -14.04
CA SER A 87 -11.40 3.60 -15.09
C SER A 87 -11.90 4.98 -15.52
N ASP A 88 -13.16 5.32 -15.24
CA ASP A 88 -13.74 6.64 -15.49
C ASP A 88 -13.52 7.60 -14.30
N GLY A 89 -12.78 7.17 -13.28
CA GLY A 89 -12.46 7.90 -12.06
C GLY A 89 -13.38 7.56 -10.88
N GLU A 90 -12.97 8.00 -9.70
CA GLU A 90 -13.77 7.85 -8.48
C GLU A 90 -14.83 8.93 -8.39
N PHE A 91 -15.96 8.61 -7.73
CA PHE A 91 -16.99 9.62 -7.46
C PHE A 91 -16.40 10.72 -6.56
N PRO A 92 -16.59 12.01 -6.91
CA PRO A 92 -15.82 13.09 -6.28
C PRO A 92 -16.15 13.41 -4.83
N VAL A 93 -17.11 12.69 -4.24
CA VAL A 93 -17.45 12.80 -2.82
C VAL A 93 -16.97 11.56 -2.06
N ALA A 94 -16.22 11.76 -0.98
CA ALA A 94 -15.76 10.68 -0.12
C ALA A 94 -16.93 9.90 0.50
N GLY A 95 -16.77 8.57 0.67
CA GLY A 95 -17.80 7.73 1.27
C GLY A 95 -18.15 6.48 0.47
N GLY A 96 -17.35 6.14 -0.55
CA GLY A 96 -17.53 4.89 -1.31
C GLY A 96 -18.70 4.89 -2.29
N TYR A 97 -19.13 6.07 -2.74
CA TYR A 97 -20.18 6.19 -3.73
C TYR A 97 -19.73 5.68 -5.09
N LYS A 98 -20.61 4.93 -5.76
CA LYS A 98 -20.42 4.50 -7.15
C LYS A 98 -21.16 5.44 -8.10
N TYR A 99 -20.54 5.78 -9.23
CA TYR A 99 -21.21 6.54 -10.29
C TYR A 99 -22.42 5.78 -10.84
N LEU A 100 -23.54 6.51 -11.02
CA LEU A 100 -24.68 6.08 -11.80
C LEU A 100 -24.80 6.86 -13.11
N SER A 101 -24.39 8.15 -13.09
CA SER A 101 -24.36 9.01 -14.29
C SER A 101 -23.31 10.11 -14.13
N MET A 102 -22.78 10.58 -15.27
CA MET A 102 -21.89 11.72 -15.40
C MET A 102 -22.26 12.45 -16.70
N ASP A 103 -22.79 13.66 -16.60
CA ASP A 103 -23.32 14.38 -17.73
C ASP A 103 -22.83 15.84 -17.78
N TYR A 104 -22.55 16.33 -18.99
CA TYR A 104 -22.13 17.71 -19.23
C TYR A 104 -23.29 18.52 -19.84
N LEU A 105 -23.82 19.46 -19.08
CA LEU A 105 -24.91 20.34 -19.48
C LEU A 105 -24.36 21.70 -19.96
N LEU A 106 -24.66 22.08 -21.17
CA LEU A 106 -24.35 23.45 -21.61
C LEU A 106 -25.28 24.43 -20.88
N VAL A 107 -24.69 25.29 -20.05
CA VAL A 107 -25.44 26.22 -19.17
C VAL A 107 -24.98 27.67 -19.33
N GLY A 108 -25.73 28.60 -18.78
CA GLY A 108 -25.37 30.00 -18.72
C GLY A 108 -24.10 30.27 -17.91
N ALA A 109 -23.61 31.51 -17.94
CA ALA A 109 -22.43 31.91 -17.17
C ALA A 109 -22.74 31.98 -15.65
N ASP A 110 -23.95 32.40 -15.33
CA ASP A 110 -24.39 32.59 -13.94
C ASP A 110 -24.95 31.28 -13.35
N LYS A 111 -24.92 31.18 -12.02
CA LYS A 111 -25.53 30.08 -11.30
C LYS A 111 -27.03 30.05 -11.53
N ALA A 112 -27.55 28.90 -11.92
CA ALA A 112 -28.97 28.62 -12.10
C ALA A 112 -29.37 27.35 -11.39
N THR A 113 -30.66 27.04 -11.38
CA THR A 113 -31.17 25.74 -10.91
C THR A 113 -31.94 25.06 -12.03
N VAL A 114 -31.84 23.76 -12.11
CA VAL A 114 -32.60 22.92 -13.03
C VAL A 114 -33.23 21.74 -12.25
N ASP A 115 -34.33 21.22 -12.75
CA ASP A 115 -34.83 19.95 -12.28
C ASP A 115 -34.15 18.84 -13.10
N VAL A 116 -33.71 17.79 -12.41
CA VAL A 116 -33.04 16.63 -12.99
C VAL A 116 -33.91 15.41 -12.82
N ALA A 117 -34.53 14.95 -13.91
CA ALA A 117 -35.19 13.65 -13.92
C ALA A 117 -34.16 12.56 -14.23
N PHE A 118 -34.08 11.56 -13.36
CA PHE A 118 -33.12 10.47 -13.41
C PHE A 118 -33.83 9.14 -13.54
N ASN A 119 -33.60 8.43 -14.63
CA ASN A 119 -34.19 7.12 -14.94
C ASN A 119 -33.12 6.04 -14.83
N TYR A 120 -33.41 4.95 -14.11
CA TYR A 120 -32.43 3.90 -13.81
C TYR A 120 -33.04 2.48 -13.83
N GLY A 121 -33.32 1.99 -15.02
CA GLY A 121 -33.81 0.63 -15.20
C GLY A 121 -35.34 0.51 -15.32
N GLY A 122 -35.84 0.57 -16.54
CA GLY A 122 -37.26 0.42 -16.85
C GLY A 122 -38.12 1.57 -16.33
N PRO A 123 -39.20 1.31 -15.56
CA PRO A 123 -40.11 2.37 -15.10
C PRO A 123 -39.59 3.17 -13.89
N GLN A 124 -38.40 2.87 -13.40
CA GLN A 124 -37.88 3.49 -12.18
C GLN A 124 -37.25 4.83 -12.49
N SER A 125 -37.75 5.88 -11.84
CA SER A 125 -37.28 7.24 -12.02
C SER A 125 -37.30 8.03 -10.71
N ARG A 126 -36.45 9.05 -10.62
CA ARG A 126 -36.44 10.06 -9.55
C ARG A 126 -36.33 11.44 -10.17
N THR A 127 -36.87 12.43 -9.49
CA THR A 127 -36.67 13.83 -9.86
C THR A 127 -36.00 14.56 -8.70
N PHE A 128 -34.85 15.15 -8.98
CA PHE A 128 -34.16 16.05 -8.09
C PHE A 128 -34.51 17.49 -8.49
N THR A 129 -35.20 18.20 -7.61
CA THR A 129 -35.66 19.55 -7.90
C THR A 129 -34.65 20.59 -7.44
N ASN A 130 -34.60 21.73 -8.15
CA ASN A 130 -33.76 22.88 -7.82
C ASN A 130 -32.25 22.52 -7.73
N VAL A 131 -31.77 21.62 -8.56
CA VAL A 131 -30.37 21.24 -8.63
C VAL A 131 -29.55 22.45 -9.13
N PRO A 132 -28.56 22.94 -8.36
CA PRO A 132 -27.75 24.07 -8.77
C PRO A 132 -26.78 23.67 -9.88
N VAL A 133 -26.74 24.45 -10.93
CA VAL A 133 -25.79 24.28 -12.06
C VAL A 133 -25.13 25.61 -12.39
N GLN A 134 -23.86 25.55 -12.75
CA GLN A 134 -23.10 26.72 -13.16
C GLN A 134 -21.98 26.31 -14.13
N ARG A 135 -21.70 27.15 -15.11
CA ARG A 135 -20.60 26.94 -16.05
C ARG A 135 -19.28 26.74 -15.31
N ASN A 136 -18.52 25.68 -15.69
CA ASN A 136 -17.25 25.30 -15.08
C ASN A 136 -17.37 24.82 -13.61
N TYR A 137 -18.57 24.42 -13.18
CA TYR A 137 -18.80 23.84 -11.86
C TYR A 137 -19.26 22.38 -11.99
N ARG A 138 -19.01 21.60 -10.94
CA ARG A 138 -19.46 20.22 -10.77
C ARG A 138 -20.57 20.20 -9.73
N THR A 139 -21.69 19.59 -10.06
CA THR A 139 -22.79 19.32 -9.11
C THR A 139 -22.86 17.83 -8.85
N ASN A 140 -22.74 17.43 -7.62
CA ASN A 140 -22.80 16.03 -7.18
C ASN A 140 -24.13 15.79 -6.46
N ILE A 141 -24.91 14.83 -6.94
CA ILE A 141 -26.14 14.29 -6.33
C ILE A 141 -25.80 12.90 -5.82
N TYR A 142 -25.91 12.67 -4.53
CA TYR A 142 -25.47 11.38 -3.96
C TYR A 142 -26.27 10.99 -2.71
N GLY A 143 -26.30 9.70 -2.43
CA GLY A 143 -26.99 9.08 -1.31
C GLY A 143 -27.34 7.63 -1.63
N SER A 144 -28.21 7.02 -0.83
CA SER A 144 -28.79 5.69 -1.10
C SER A 144 -29.92 5.82 -2.12
N LEU A 145 -29.54 6.04 -3.40
CA LEU A 145 -30.48 6.50 -4.42
C LEU A 145 -31.34 5.39 -5.03
N LEU A 146 -30.97 4.13 -4.88
CA LEU A 146 -31.63 2.99 -5.51
C LEU A 146 -32.62 2.27 -4.57
N THR A 147 -32.36 2.27 -3.26
CA THR A 147 -33.18 1.57 -2.27
C THR A 147 -33.99 2.52 -1.37
N ASN A 148 -33.56 3.80 -1.27
CA ASN A 148 -34.24 4.80 -0.44
C ASN A 148 -34.78 5.92 -1.34
N THR A 149 -36.05 6.31 -1.15
CA THR A 149 -36.71 7.31 -2.00
C THR A 149 -36.67 8.72 -1.46
N THR A 150 -36.22 8.95 -0.22
CA THR A 150 -36.39 10.23 0.48
C THR A 150 -35.10 11.01 0.70
N ASP A 151 -33.99 10.36 0.97
CA ASP A 151 -32.77 11.04 1.42
C ASP A 151 -31.70 11.08 0.31
N PHE A 152 -31.29 12.29 -0.05
CA PHE A 152 -30.16 12.52 -0.96
C PHE A 152 -29.50 13.86 -0.67
N ASN A 153 -28.25 14.02 -1.08
CA ASN A 153 -27.47 15.25 -0.95
C ASN A 153 -27.23 15.85 -2.32
N VAL A 154 -27.23 17.19 -2.40
CA VAL A 154 -26.85 17.94 -3.59
C VAL A 154 -25.78 18.96 -3.22
N VAL A 155 -24.58 18.79 -3.73
CA VAL A 155 -23.44 19.69 -3.49
C VAL A 155 -22.92 20.22 -4.80
N ILE A 156 -22.81 21.54 -4.91
CA ILE A 156 -22.13 22.20 -6.04
C ILE A 156 -20.72 22.64 -5.62
N GLU A 157 -19.73 22.21 -6.37
CA GLU A 157 -18.34 22.50 -6.11
C GLU A 157 -17.79 23.45 -7.18
N PRO A 158 -17.06 24.52 -6.78
CA PRO A 158 -16.44 25.42 -7.74
C PRO A 158 -15.36 24.70 -8.54
N ALA A 159 -15.40 24.90 -9.84
CA ALA A 159 -14.35 24.56 -10.80
C ALA A 159 -13.74 23.16 -10.64
N PHE A 160 -14.55 22.08 -10.73
CA PHE A 160 -14.02 20.70 -10.76
C PHE A 160 -12.89 20.49 -9.73
N SER A 161 -13.21 20.61 -8.44
CA SER A 161 -12.22 20.57 -7.36
C SER A 161 -11.26 19.38 -7.55
N GLY A 162 -9.99 19.71 -7.76
CA GLY A 162 -8.90 18.76 -8.03
C GLY A 162 -8.25 18.87 -9.40
N GLU A 163 -8.94 19.34 -10.45
CA GLU A 163 -8.32 19.40 -11.79
C GLU A 163 -8.03 20.81 -12.33
N PHE A 164 -8.79 21.84 -11.97
CA PHE A 164 -8.61 23.16 -12.61
C PHE A 164 -9.05 24.31 -11.70
N ALA A 165 -8.38 24.75 -10.78
CA ALA A 165 -8.34 26.08 -10.22
C ALA A 165 -7.89 26.15 -8.76
N HIS A 166 -6.77 25.56 -8.46
CA HIS A 166 -5.99 26.21 -7.44
C HIS A 166 -5.17 27.30 -8.16
N GLU A 167 -5.38 28.55 -7.79
CA GLU A 167 -4.43 29.60 -8.15
C GLU A 167 -3.11 29.17 -7.54
N VAL A 168 -2.16 28.74 -8.38
CA VAL A 168 -0.83 28.38 -7.92
C VAL A 168 -0.14 29.67 -7.50
N VAL A 169 0.02 29.86 -6.21
CA VAL A 169 0.65 31.06 -5.66
C VAL A 169 2.17 30.94 -5.78
N SER A 170 2.81 31.85 -6.49
CA SER A 170 4.27 31.95 -6.55
C SER A 170 4.84 32.40 -5.21
N VAL A 171 5.77 31.62 -4.66
CA VAL A 171 6.35 31.83 -3.33
C VAL A 171 7.87 31.94 -3.42
N SER A 172 8.42 33.02 -2.91
CA SER A 172 9.87 33.28 -2.89
C SER A 172 10.46 33.47 -1.48
N THR A 173 9.65 33.39 -0.43
CA THR A 173 10.10 33.65 0.93
C THR A 173 9.53 32.62 1.90
N PHE A 174 10.26 32.37 3.00
CA PHE A 174 9.81 31.53 4.09
C PHE A 174 8.46 31.99 4.70
N ALA A 175 8.29 33.31 4.88
CA ALA A 175 7.05 33.87 5.43
C ALA A 175 5.83 33.59 4.52
N ALA A 176 6.00 33.72 3.19
CA ALA A 176 4.94 33.42 2.24
C ALA A 176 4.59 31.93 2.20
N LEU A 177 5.58 31.04 2.23
CA LEU A 177 5.36 29.60 2.31
C LEU A 177 4.65 29.19 3.60
N LYS A 178 5.04 29.77 4.72
CA LYS A 178 4.39 29.54 6.02
C LYS A 178 2.93 30.02 6.03
N ALA A 179 2.67 31.20 5.43
CA ALA A 179 1.30 31.71 5.28
C ALA A 179 0.44 30.75 4.42
N ALA A 180 1.00 30.23 3.32
CA ALA A 180 0.33 29.23 2.48
C ALA A 180 0.06 27.92 3.26
N ALA A 181 0.98 27.45 4.09
CA ALA A 181 0.75 26.26 4.94
C ALA A 181 -0.43 26.47 5.91
N THR A 182 -0.63 27.69 6.39
CA THR A 182 -1.77 28.03 7.25
C THR A 182 -3.08 28.17 6.47
N ALA A 183 -3.04 28.71 5.26
CA ALA A 183 -4.21 28.92 4.42
C ALA A 183 -4.67 27.65 3.70
N GLY A 184 -3.72 26.81 3.25
CA GLY A 184 -3.91 25.75 2.27
C GLY A 184 -3.80 26.30 0.83
N GLY A 185 -3.91 25.41 -0.15
CA GLY A 185 -3.86 25.74 -1.58
C GLY A 185 -2.63 25.19 -2.28
N ASP A 186 -2.35 25.66 -3.48
CA ASP A 186 -1.22 25.24 -4.29
C ASP A 186 -0.18 26.35 -4.38
N VAL A 187 1.07 26.00 -4.11
CA VAL A 187 2.18 26.95 -4.22
C VAL A 187 3.28 26.41 -5.13
N LYS A 188 3.97 27.32 -5.78
CA LYS A 188 5.15 27.05 -6.59
C LYS A 188 6.31 27.89 -6.07
N LEU A 189 7.44 27.26 -5.79
CA LEU A 189 8.63 27.97 -5.36
C LEU A 189 9.30 28.67 -6.53
N GLU A 190 9.62 29.95 -6.37
CA GLU A 190 10.32 30.75 -7.39
C GLU A 190 11.77 31.06 -7.01
N SER A 191 12.18 30.71 -5.79
CA SER A 191 13.56 30.82 -5.31
C SER A 191 13.84 29.78 -4.23
N ALA A 192 15.12 29.51 -3.96
CA ALA A 192 15.54 28.77 -2.79
C ALA A 192 15.08 29.46 -1.51
N ILE A 193 14.69 28.69 -0.50
CA ILE A 193 14.16 29.20 0.77
C ILE A 193 14.89 28.55 1.95
N ASP A 194 15.47 29.39 2.79
CA ASP A 194 16.03 28.98 4.07
C ASP A 194 14.94 28.97 5.15
N PHE A 195 14.73 27.81 5.76
CA PHE A 195 13.75 27.60 6.82
C PHE A 195 14.33 28.03 8.17
N THR A 196 13.59 28.84 8.89
CA THR A 196 13.95 29.25 10.27
C THR A 196 13.14 28.50 11.34
N GLN A 197 12.15 27.73 10.93
CA GLN A 197 11.34 26.81 11.73
C GLN A 197 10.59 25.86 10.78
N ALA A 198 9.92 24.84 11.29
CA ALA A 198 9.11 23.93 10.49
C ALA A 198 7.98 24.67 9.73
N VAL A 199 7.74 24.27 8.50
CA VAL A 199 6.52 24.60 7.75
C VAL A 199 5.50 23.52 8.07
N THR A 200 4.50 23.84 8.87
CA THR A 200 3.51 22.90 9.37
C THR A 200 2.16 23.10 8.68
N VAL A 201 1.65 22.03 8.07
CA VAL A 201 0.28 21.97 7.50
C VAL A 201 -0.62 21.28 8.51
N ASP A 202 -1.65 21.98 8.98
CA ASP A 202 -2.41 21.60 10.16
C ASP A 202 -3.90 21.94 10.03
N ASN A 203 -4.72 21.38 10.95
CA ASN A 203 -6.15 21.71 11.07
C ASN A 203 -6.96 21.43 9.80
N ASN A 204 -6.85 20.21 9.25
CA ASN A 204 -7.57 19.75 8.05
C ASN A 204 -7.29 20.62 6.80
N LYS A 205 -6.09 21.15 6.68
CA LYS A 205 -5.67 21.91 5.49
C LYS A 205 -5.04 20.99 4.45
N THR A 206 -5.19 21.38 3.20
CA THR A 206 -4.48 20.75 2.08
C THR A 206 -3.53 21.76 1.48
N LEU A 207 -2.26 21.40 1.36
CA LEU A 207 -1.22 22.20 0.73
C LEU A 207 -0.49 21.35 -0.31
N THR A 208 -0.37 21.87 -1.54
CA THR A 208 0.56 21.33 -2.54
C THR A 208 1.72 22.29 -2.72
N VAL A 209 2.95 21.78 -2.64
CA VAL A 209 4.17 22.56 -2.91
C VAL A 209 4.87 21.99 -4.13
N ASP A 210 4.93 22.75 -5.20
CA ASP A 210 5.80 22.48 -6.34
C ASP A 210 7.18 23.09 -6.06
N LEU A 211 8.18 22.24 -5.88
CA LEU A 211 9.55 22.64 -5.60
C LEU A 211 10.19 23.41 -6.77
N ASN A 212 9.70 23.20 -8.01
CA ASN A 212 10.08 23.97 -9.21
C ASN A 212 11.61 24.16 -9.35
N LYS A 213 12.38 23.12 -9.10
CA LYS A 213 13.86 23.12 -9.13
C LYS A 213 14.52 24.03 -8.08
N GLN A 214 13.78 24.44 -7.06
CA GLN A 214 14.30 25.24 -5.97
C GLN A 214 14.68 24.34 -4.80
N ASN A 215 15.66 24.79 -4.02
CA ASN A 215 16.10 24.09 -2.83
C ASN A 215 15.53 24.73 -1.57
N VAL A 216 15.12 23.91 -0.63
CA VAL A 216 14.77 24.35 0.72
C VAL A 216 15.68 23.66 1.73
N ALA A 217 16.16 24.43 2.70
CA ALA A 217 17.03 23.92 3.76
C ALA A 217 16.78 24.69 5.06
N ASN A 218 17.17 24.13 6.21
CA ASN A 218 17.20 24.91 7.44
C ASN A 218 18.56 25.61 7.60
N ALA A 219 18.55 26.94 7.65
CA ALA A 219 19.75 27.77 7.69
C ALA A 219 20.54 27.66 9.01
N THR A 220 19.89 27.34 10.13
CA THR A 220 20.45 27.36 11.45
C THR A 220 19.96 26.21 12.32
N ASP A 221 20.65 25.88 13.42
CA ASP A 221 20.26 24.90 14.43
C ASP A 221 19.17 25.44 15.40
N LEU A 222 18.19 26.15 14.85
CA LEU A 222 17.08 26.70 15.63
C LEU A 222 15.99 25.66 15.96
N TRP A 223 16.21 24.43 15.55
CA TRP A 223 15.32 23.34 15.88
C TRP A 223 15.52 22.97 17.35
N ASP A 224 14.68 23.54 18.18
CA ASP A 224 14.55 23.02 19.53
C ASP A 224 13.94 21.60 19.41
N LYS A 225 14.52 20.61 20.10
CA LYS A 225 14.02 19.23 20.16
C LYS A 225 12.66 19.14 20.89
N THR A 226 11.83 20.13 20.71
CA THR A 226 10.42 20.10 21.11
C THR A 226 9.60 19.33 20.08
N PRO A 227 8.50 18.65 20.46
CA PRO A 227 7.75 17.76 19.58
C PRO A 227 7.26 18.36 18.26
N ASP A 228 7.39 19.65 18.06
CA ASP A 228 6.81 20.36 16.92
C ASP A 228 7.82 20.85 15.89
N GLN A 229 9.13 20.58 16.05
CA GLN A 229 10.17 21.19 15.21
C GLN A 229 11.30 20.25 14.78
N TRP A 230 10.98 19.02 14.40
CA TRP A 230 11.99 18.01 14.05
C TRP A 230 12.25 17.90 12.55
N SER A 231 11.49 18.61 11.72
CA SER A 231 11.53 18.48 10.27
C SER A 231 11.38 19.83 9.59
N LEU A 232 11.77 19.93 8.31
CA LEU A 232 11.49 21.11 7.52
C LEU A 232 9.99 21.23 7.24
N PHE A 233 9.39 20.15 6.76
CA PHE A 233 7.94 20.07 6.56
C PHE A 233 7.31 19.12 7.58
N SER A 234 6.19 19.53 8.13
CA SER A 234 5.36 18.71 9.02
C SER A 234 3.91 18.75 8.58
N VAL A 235 3.24 17.60 8.56
CA VAL A 235 1.81 17.50 8.27
C VAL A 235 1.10 16.74 9.38
N ARG A 236 -0.03 17.30 9.87
CA ARG A 236 -0.73 16.74 11.03
C ARG A 236 -2.22 17.05 11.06
N ARG A 237 -2.94 16.42 12.00
CA ARG A 237 -4.35 16.65 12.34
C ARG A 237 -5.28 16.69 11.11
N GLY A 238 -5.31 15.57 10.35
CA GLY A 238 -6.18 15.40 9.19
C GLY A 238 -5.82 16.26 7.98
N SER A 239 -4.66 16.93 8.02
CA SER A 239 -4.17 17.72 6.90
C SER A 239 -3.48 16.87 5.86
N THR A 240 -3.42 17.36 4.62
CA THR A 240 -2.70 16.74 3.52
C THR A 240 -1.60 17.69 3.01
N LEU A 241 -0.38 17.16 2.88
CA LEU A 241 0.74 17.84 2.22
C LEU A 241 1.17 17.04 1.00
N THR A 242 1.15 17.67 -0.17
CA THR A 242 1.72 17.11 -1.40
C THR A 242 3.00 17.87 -1.76
N LEU A 243 4.11 17.15 -1.94
CA LEU A 243 5.39 17.69 -2.40
C LEU A 243 5.67 17.12 -3.79
N LYS A 244 5.92 17.99 -4.76
CA LYS A 244 6.12 17.60 -6.15
C LYS A 244 7.15 18.49 -6.87
N GLY A 245 7.44 18.13 -8.12
CA GLY A 245 8.42 18.82 -8.95
C GLY A 245 9.86 18.48 -8.59
N ASP A 246 10.79 18.92 -9.43
CA ASP A 246 12.22 18.79 -9.15
C ASP A 246 12.63 19.88 -8.13
N GLY A 247 13.66 19.58 -7.34
CA GLY A 247 14.19 20.46 -6.29
C GLY A 247 14.66 19.64 -5.10
N GLU A 248 15.25 20.27 -4.11
CA GLU A 248 15.84 19.56 -2.98
C GLU A 248 15.27 20.05 -1.66
N VAL A 249 15.04 19.11 -0.74
CA VAL A 249 14.68 19.35 0.66
C VAL A 249 15.80 18.80 1.52
N ILE A 250 16.66 19.70 2.03
CA ILE A 250 17.91 19.33 2.68
C ILE A 250 17.83 19.69 4.18
N ALA A 251 17.77 18.68 5.01
CA ALA A 251 17.85 18.87 6.45
C ALA A 251 19.30 19.12 6.89
N LYS A 252 19.51 20.04 7.82
CA LYS A 252 20.82 20.30 8.40
C LYS A 252 21.23 19.15 9.33
N ALA A 253 22.55 19.00 9.53
CA ALA A 253 23.16 17.97 10.37
C ALA A 253 22.96 18.22 11.88
N ASN A 254 21.74 18.06 12.36
CA ASN A 254 21.33 18.25 13.76
C ASN A 254 20.16 17.33 14.18
N ASP A 255 20.11 16.11 13.64
CA ASP A 255 19.03 15.13 13.80
C ASP A 255 17.67 15.58 13.20
N CYS A 256 17.68 16.55 12.28
CA CYS A 256 16.49 17.03 11.61
C CYS A 256 16.04 16.08 10.50
N TYR A 257 14.72 15.90 10.35
CA TYR A 257 14.12 15.14 9.24
C TYR A 257 13.79 16.10 8.08
N ALA A 258 13.77 15.60 6.85
CA ALA A 258 13.29 16.42 5.76
C ALA A 258 11.76 16.64 5.86
N VAL A 259 11.01 15.57 6.11
CA VAL A 259 9.54 15.64 6.27
C VAL A 259 9.07 14.72 7.39
N ASP A 260 8.09 15.15 8.18
CA ASP A 260 7.42 14.29 9.15
C ASP A 260 5.88 14.31 9.03
N VAL A 261 5.26 13.24 9.51
CA VAL A 261 3.81 13.05 9.57
C VAL A 261 3.40 12.76 11.01
N GLN A 262 2.54 13.58 11.57
CA GLN A 262 2.10 13.49 12.96
C GLN A 262 0.57 13.53 13.05
N ASP A 263 0.00 13.02 14.15
CA ASP A 263 -1.40 13.17 14.54
C ASP A 263 -2.43 12.85 13.45
N GLY A 264 -2.17 11.88 12.58
CA GLY A 264 -3.08 11.50 11.51
C GLY A 264 -3.01 12.38 10.27
N GLY A 265 -1.87 13.06 10.06
CA GLY A 265 -1.56 13.75 8.80
C GLY A 265 -1.40 12.80 7.62
N HIS A 266 -1.51 13.33 6.42
CA HIS A 266 -1.34 12.62 5.16
C HIS A 266 -0.29 13.34 4.30
N LEU A 267 0.80 12.64 3.97
CA LEU A 267 1.87 13.12 3.10
C LEU A 267 1.81 12.40 1.76
N VAL A 268 1.94 13.14 0.67
CA VAL A 268 2.12 12.60 -0.69
C VAL A 268 3.40 13.19 -1.27
N ILE A 269 4.32 12.33 -1.73
CA ILE A 269 5.53 12.77 -2.43
C ILE A 269 5.51 12.24 -3.86
N GLU A 270 5.52 13.15 -4.83
CA GLU A 270 5.46 12.84 -6.26
C GLU A 270 6.79 13.12 -6.98
N GLY A 271 7.72 13.87 -6.37
CA GLY A 271 9.01 14.23 -6.95
C GLY A 271 9.92 14.91 -5.92
N GLY A 272 11.06 15.42 -6.36
CA GLY A 272 12.05 16.09 -5.53
C GLY A 272 13.13 15.17 -4.96
N HIS A 273 14.13 15.76 -4.33
CA HIS A 273 15.21 15.06 -3.63
C HIS A 273 15.18 15.41 -2.14
N TYR A 274 15.03 14.41 -1.30
CA TYR A 274 14.89 14.53 0.15
C TYR A 274 16.12 13.98 0.84
N ASN A 275 16.92 14.86 1.40
CA ASN A 275 18.14 14.54 2.12
C ASN A 275 17.96 14.88 3.60
N GLY A 276 17.43 13.91 4.36
CA GLY A 276 17.27 14.04 5.80
C GLY A 276 18.60 13.92 6.53
N ASN A 277 18.70 14.42 7.77
CA ASN A 277 19.88 14.12 8.55
C ASN A 277 19.88 12.66 8.99
N ILE A 278 18.88 12.20 9.75
CA ILE A 278 18.70 10.78 10.13
C ILE A 278 17.51 10.12 9.45
N HIS A 279 16.49 10.88 9.01
CA HIS A 279 15.36 10.39 8.23
C HIS A 279 15.01 11.37 7.10
N ALA A 280 14.79 10.89 5.89
CA ALA A 280 14.19 11.68 4.85
C ALA A 280 12.67 11.84 5.09
N VAL A 281 12.00 10.76 5.50
CA VAL A 281 10.59 10.78 5.88
C VAL A 281 10.40 10.01 7.19
N TYR A 282 9.76 10.65 8.17
CA TYR A 282 9.38 10.04 9.43
C TYR A 282 7.87 10.11 9.64
N VAL A 283 7.24 9.00 10.03
CA VAL A 283 5.80 8.92 10.31
C VAL A 283 5.58 8.55 11.77
N GLN A 284 5.27 9.54 12.59
CA GLN A 284 4.90 9.30 13.98
C GLN A 284 3.49 8.68 14.06
N LYS A 285 2.50 9.27 13.36
CA LYS A 285 1.12 8.78 13.25
C LYS A 285 0.46 9.41 12.02
N GLY A 286 -0.08 8.58 11.13
CA GLY A 286 -0.68 9.00 9.87
C GLY A 286 -0.16 8.17 8.70
N THR A 287 -0.18 8.74 7.49
CA THR A 287 0.20 8.01 6.27
C THR A 287 1.12 8.85 5.41
N ALA A 288 2.20 8.24 4.90
CA ALA A 288 3.03 8.80 3.84
C ALA A 288 2.94 7.92 2.58
N GLU A 289 2.55 8.52 1.47
CA GLU A 289 2.54 7.91 0.14
C GLU A 289 3.71 8.45 -0.68
N ILE A 290 4.61 7.57 -1.11
CA ILE A 290 5.78 7.92 -1.91
C ILE A 290 5.58 7.36 -3.33
N LYS A 291 5.32 8.25 -4.28
CA LYS A 291 5.05 7.95 -5.69
C LYS A 291 6.24 8.26 -6.59
N GLY A 292 7.19 9.07 -6.12
CA GLY A 292 8.37 9.49 -6.84
C GLY A 292 9.37 10.20 -5.94
N GLY A 293 10.44 10.71 -6.52
CA GLY A 293 11.51 11.42 -5.81
C GLY A 293 12.75 10.57 -5.54
N THR A 294 13.77 11.22 -4.99
CA THR A 294 15.02 10.61 -4.53
C THR A 294 15.18 10.83 -3.03
N PHE A 295 15.60 9.81 -2.32
CA PHE A 295 15.66 9.82 -0.85
C PHE A 295 17.00 9.31 -0.36
N GLU A 296 17.60 10.04 0.56
CA GLU A 296 18.81 9.64 1.28
C GLU A 296 18.90 10.31 2.66
N VAL A 297 19.87 9.88 3.45
CA VAL A 297 20.21 10.49 4.72
C VAL A 297 21.70 10.82 4.79
N GLN A 298 22.05 11.79 5.64
CA GLN A 298 23.42 12.29 5.78
C GLN A 298 24.26 11.44 6.71
N GLN A 299 23.61 10.67 7.61
CA GLN A 299 24.32 9.87 8.60
C GLN A 299 23.58 8.55 8.91
N LYS A 300 24.32 7.61 9.45
CA LYS A 300 23.78 6.39 10.05
C LYS A 300 23.01 6.73 11.32
N TYR A 301 22.09 5.86 11.73
CA TYR A 301 21.19 6.12 12.84
C TYR A 301 21.96 6.35 14.15
N SER A 302 22.88 5.46 14.51
CA SER A 302 23.78 5.62 15.66
C SER A 302 25.07 4.83 15.48
N ALA A 303 25.98 4.94 16.44
CA ALA A 303 27.21 4.13 16.43
C ALA A 303 26.94 2.64 16.70
N GLU A 304 25.91 2.34 17.50
CA GLU A 304 25.47 0.99 17.86
C GLU A 304 24.57 0.38 16.78
N ASP A 305 23.86 1.23 16.04
CA ASP A 305 23.01 0.85 14.92
C ASP A 305 23.45 1.62 13.66
N PRO A 306 24.34 1.04 12.84
CA PRO A 306 24.95 1.73 11.71
C PRO A 306 24.08 1.72 10.45
N ASP A 307 22.84 1.24 10.52
CA ASP A 307 21.93 1.23 9.38
C ASP A 307 21.45 2.68 9.06
N GLU A 308 21.13 2.91 7.79
CA GLU A 308 20.54 4.16 7.31
C GLU A 308 19.02 3.98 7.27
N TYR A 309 18.27 4.76 8.06
CA TYR A 309 16.81 4.71 8.10
C TYR A 309 16.20 5.87 7.32
N VAL A 310 16.30 5.78 5.99
CA VAL A 310 15.78 6.83 5.07
C VAL A 310 14.30 7.06 5.26
N LEU A 311 13.54 5.97 5.40
CA LEU A 311 12.12 5.97 5.79
C LEU A 311 11.98 5.30 7.14
N ASN A 312 11.17 5.88 8.03
CA ASN A 312 10.96 5.31 9.37
C ASN A 312 9.58 5.70 9.93
N CYS A 313 8.98 4.82 10.71
CA CYS A 313 7.79 5.08 11.50
C CYS A 313 8.11 5.07 13.00
N TYR A 314 7.19 5.52 13.82
CA TYR A 314 7.23 5.23 15.25
C TYR A 314 6.77 3.79 15.48
N ASP A 315 7.64 2.92 15.97
CA ASP A 315 7.45 1.46 16.08
C ASP A 315 6.09 1.05 16.64
N ALA A 316 5.69 1.62 17.77
CA ALA A 316 4.43 1.28 18.42
C ALA A 316 3.22 1.62 17.54
N ASN A 317 3.29 2.70 16.78
CA ASN A 317 2.22 3.11 15.87
C ASN A 317 2.23 2.33 14.55
N TYR A 318 3.38 1.90 14.09
CA TYR A 318 3.48 0.97 12.96
C TYR A 318 2.86 -0.39 13.32
N ILE A 319 3.21 -0.97 14.46
CA ILE A 319 2.69 -2.24 14.95
C ILE A 319 1.16 -2.20 15.10
N ASN A 320 0.60 -1.11 15.61
CA ASN A 320 -0.86 -0.97 15.76
C ASN A 320 -1.57 -0.45 14.51
N GLY A 321 -0.82 -0.22 13.39
CA GLY A 321 -1.35 0.19 12.10
C GLY A 321 -1.78 1.66 11.98
N THR A 322 -1.40 2.52 12.95
CA THR A 322 -1.73 3.96 12.93
C THR A 322 -0.64 4.82 12.30
N ALA A 323 0.56 4.27 12.06
CA ALA A 323 1.60 4.85 11.23
C ALA A 323 1.83 3.96 10.01
N LYS A 324 1.88 4.56 8.80
CA LYS A 324 2.03 3.83 7.53
C LYS A 324 2.93 4.59 6.56
N ILE A 325 3.80 3.85 5.87
CA ILE A 325 4.51 4.32 4.69
C ILE A 325 4.17 3.38 3.53
N ILE A 326 3.82 3.95 2.37
CA ILE A 326 3.41 3.21 1.17
C ILE A 326 4.24 3.72 0.00
N VAL A 327 5.08 2.85 -0.59
CA VAL A 327 6.02 3.23 -1.63
C VAL A 327 5.61 2.61 -2.97
N SER A 328 5.23 3.45 -3.92
CA SER A 328 4.87 3.05 -5.29
C SER A 328 5.80 3.63 -6.36
N GLY A 329 6.89 4.30 -5.95
CA GLY A 329 7.88 4.86 -6.86
C GLY A 329 9.06 5.45 -6.09
N GLY A 330 10.00 6.04 -6.82
CA GLY A 330 11.15 6.73 -6.24
C GLY A 330 12.46 5.94 -6.29
N THR A 331 13.51 6.62 -5.89
CA THR A 331 14.90 6.12 -5.81
C THR A 331 15.41 6.32 -4.38
N PHE A 332 16.03 5.30 -3.82
CA PHE A 332 16.51 5.29 -2.43
C PHE A 332 17.99 4.95 -2.41
N ILE A 333 18.78 5.78 -1.75
CA ILE A 333 20.22 5.63 -1.66
C ILE A 333 20.58 5.07 -0.29
N GLY A 334 21.29 3.94 -0.24
CA GLY A 334 21.65 3.25 0.99
C GLY A 334 20.50 2.52 1.71
N PHE A 335 19.30 2.51 1.12
CA PHE A 335 18.09 2.00 1.77
C PHE A 335 17.20 1.25 0.79
N ASN A 336 16.82 0.03 1.12
CA ASN A 336 15.86 -0.75 0.32
C ASN A 336 14.46 -0.72 0.95
N PRO A 337 13.50 0.04 0.40
CA PRO A 337 12.16 0.15 0.99
C PRO A 337 11.37 -1.17 0.99
N GLY A 338 11.75 -2.13 0.17
CA GLY A 338 11.12 -3.46 0.12
C GLY A 338 11.76 -4.49 1.05
N ASN A 339 12.90 -4.16 1.67
CA ASN A 339 13.62 -5.06 2.56
C ASN A 339 14.57 -4.26 3.47
N CYS A 340 14.04 -3.56 4.44
CA CYS A 340 14.78 -2.78 5.43
C CYS A 340 14.55 -3.30 6.85
N LYS A 341 15.17 -2.69 7.83
CA LYS A 341 15.01 -3.01 9.26
C LYS A 341 14.37 -1.87 10.05
N ALA A 342 13.65 -0.97 9.35
CA ALA A 342 13.17 0.26 9.95
C ALA A 342 12.21 0.01 11.13
N GLU A 343 11.30 -0.96 10.99
CA GLU A 343 10.26 -1.24 12.00
C GLU A 343 10.38 -2.62 12.64
N ASP A 344 11.09 -3.53 12.00
CA ASP A 344 11.33 -4.89 12.47
C ASP A 344 12.73 -5.31 12.07
N LYS A 345 13.54 -5.69 13.06
CA LYS A 345 14.92 -6.17 12.86
C LYS A 345 15.01 -7.38 11.93
N ASN A 346 13.92 -8.12 11.76
CA ASN A 346 13.83 -9.27 10.85
C ASN A 346 13.38 -8.89 9.43
N GLY A 347 13.06 -7.63 9.23
CA GLY A 347 12.74 -7.03 7.94
C GLY A 347 11.41 -6.30 7.92
N THR A 348 11.39 -5.21 7.14
CA THR A 348 10.21 -4.38 6.88
C THR A 348 10.06 -4.18 5.38
N ASN A 349 8.84 -4.21 4.88
CA ASN A 349 8.50 -3.93 3.49
C ASN A 349 7.46 -2.80 3.41
N PHE A 350 7.87 -1.65 2.85
CA PHE A 350 7.01 -0.49 2.64
C PHE A 350 6.39 -0.42 1.23
N LEU A 351 6.69 -1.39 0.35
CA LEU A 351 6.18 -1.35 -1.03
C LEU A 351 4.66 -1.40 -1.07
N ALA A 352 4.09 -0.60 -1.94
CA ALA A 352 2.69 -0.72 -2.31
C ALA A 352 2.43 -2.06 -3.03
N PRO A 353 1.22 -2.61 -2.92
CA PRO A 353 0.82 -3.78 -3.69
C PRO A 353 1.01 -3.56 -5.20
N GLY A 354 1.65 -4.52 -5.88
CA GLY A 354 1.96 -4.44 -7.31
C GLY A 354 3.28 -3.70 -7.62
N TYR A 355 4.14 -3.46 -6.62
CA TYR A 355 5.45 -2.82 -6.81
C TYR A 355 6.61 -3.69 -6.35
N ALA A 356 7.78 -3.37 -6.86
CA ALA A 356 9.02 -4.06 -6.57
C ALA A 356 10.17 -3.05 -6.37
N SER A 357 11.16 -3.43 -5.56
CA SER A 357 12.40 -2.67 -5.37
C SER A 357 13.58 -3.48 -5.91
N VAL A 358 14.44 -2.83 -6.70
CA VAL A 358 15.59 -3.45 -7.35
C VAL A 358 16.83 -2.58 -7.17
N ALA A 359 17.99 -3.21 -6.98
CA ALA A 359 19.27 -2.51 -7.02
C ALA A 359 19.51 -1.95 -8.43
N ASN A 360 19.87 -0.67 -8.51
CA ASN A 360 20.07 0.08 -9.75
C ASN A 360 21.41 0.85 -9.73
N GLY A 361 22.47 0.17 -9.35
CA GLY A 361 23.82 0.73 -9.25
C GLY A 361 24.22 1.11 -7.84
N THR A 362 25.36 1.81 -7.75
CA THR A 362 25.95 2.29 -6.49
C THR A 362 26.42 3.73 -6.65
N THR A 363 26.40 4.48 -5.56
CA THR A 363 27.02 5.80 -5.47
C THR A 363 28.54 5.70 -5.46
N ALA A 364 29.23 6.83 -5.61
CA ALA A 364 30.70 6.88 -5.57
C ALA A 364 31.28 6.47 -4.20
N ASP A 365 30.53 6.64 -3.12
CA ASP A 365 30.86 6.22 -1.75
C ASP A 365 30.44 4.77 -1.43
N GLY A 366 29.89 4.04 -2.44
CA GLY A 366 29.59 2.61 -2.36
C GLY A 366 28.21 2.27 -1.81
N ARG A 367 27.33 3.25 -1.52
CA ARG A 367 25.94 2.97 -1.12
C ARG A 367 25.14 2.42 -2.30
N VAL A 368 24.36 1.37 -2.10
CA VAL A 368 23.50 0.81 -3.15
C VAL A 368 22.33 1.75 -3.42
N ILE A 369 22.04 1.96 -4.69
CA ILE A 369 20.86 2.71 -5.14
C ILE A 369 19.74 1.72 -5.43
N TYR A 370 18.61 1.88 -4.79
CA TYR A 370 17.41 1.08 -5.04
C TYR A 370 16.38 1.91 -5.79
N LYS A 371 15.75 1.31 -6.79
CA LYS A 371 14.66 1.91 -7.56
C LYS A 371 13.38 1.11 -7.38
N VAL A 372 12.29 1.80 -7.10
CA VAL A 372 10.96 1.19 -7.05
C VAL A 372 10.29 1.26 -8.42
N ILE A 373 9.79 0.12 -8.88
CA ILE A 373 9.19 -0.08 -10.21
C ILE A 373 7.88 -0.85 -10.05
N GLN A 374 7.06 -0.89 -11.09
CA GLN A 374 5.94 -1.83 -11.14
C GLN A 374 6.48 -3.27 -11.07
N ALA A 375 5.82 -4.10 -10.26
CA ALA A 375 6.20 -5.50 -10.10
C ALA A 375 6.01 -6.27 -11.40
N PRO A 376 6.94 -7.17 -11.74
CA PRO A 376 6.71 -8.10 -12.83
C PRO A 376 5.54 -9.03 -12.50
N THR A 377 4.84 -9.51 -13.53
CA THR A 377 3.65 -10.36 -13.38
C THR A 377 3.90 -11.82 -13.73
N THR A 378 4.98 -12.11 -14.46
CA THR A 378 5.31 -13.50 -14.81
C THR A 378 6.20 -14.15 -13.76
N ARG A 379 5.98 -15.45 -13.53
CA ARG A 379 6.78 -16.23 -12.57
C ARG A 379 8.29 -16.15 -12.83
N SER A 380 8.70 -16.23 -14.09
CA SER A 380 10.13 -16.19 -14.47
C SER A 380 10.77 -14.84 -14.14
N GLU A 381 10.08 -13.75 -14.39
CA GLU A 381 10.58 -12.41 -14.07
C GLU A 381 10.61 -12.16 -12.56
N ILE A 382 9.61 -12.66 -11.82
CA ILE A 382 9.59 -12.59 -10.35
C ILE A 382 10.78 -13.36 -9.75
N ILE A 383 11.02 -14.59 -10.20
CA ILE A 383 12.19 -15.39 -9.77
C ILE A 383 13.51 -14.68 -10.13
N ASN A 384 13.61 -14.13 -11.33
CA ASN A 384 14.81 -13.38 -11.75
C ASN A 384 15.03 -12.13 -10.88
N LEU A 385 13.99 -11.45 -10.50
CA LEU A 385 14.05 -10.30 -9.59
C LEU A 385 14.53 -10.74 -8.19
N LEU A 386 13.92 -11.77 -7.62
CA LEU A 386 14.24 -12.29 -6.28
C LEU A 386 15.61 -13.02 -6.22
N SER A 387 16.18 -13.38 -7.37
CA SER A 387 17.52 -13.97 -7.46
C SER A 387 18.63 -12.91 -7.46
N LYS A 388 18.30 -11.63 -7.36
CA LYS A 388 19.25 -10.53 -7.20
C LYS A 388 19.25 -10.08 -5.75
N ASP A 389 20.43 -9.75 -5.23
CA ASP A 389 20.54 -9.28 -3.84
C ASP A 389 19.72 -8.01 -3.61
N GLY A 390 18.93 -8.00 -2.55
CA GLY A 390 17.98 -6.95 -2.26
C GLY A 390 16.73 -6.92 -3.15
N GLY A 391 16.54 -7.89 -4.06
CA GLY A 391 15.33 -8.01 -4.86
C GLY A 391 14.09 -8.17 -3.98
N SER A 392 13.12 -7.26 -4.10
CA SER A 392 11.96 -7.19 -3.23
C SER A 392 10.69 -6.93 -4.00
N ILE A 393 9.60 -7.59 -3.63
CA ILE A 393 8.30 -7.46 -4.29
C ILE A 393 7.16 -7.42 -3.26
N CYS A 394 6.10 -6.69 -3.57
CA CYS A 394 4.83 -6.77 -2.87
C CYS A 394 3.72 -7.11 -3.86
N ILE A 395 3.11 -8.27 -3.74
CA ILE A 395 1.94 -8.64 -4.53
C ILE A 395 0.65 -8.23 -3.82
N GLY A 396 -0.38 -7.85 -4.59
CA GLY A 396 -1.68 -7.45 -4.06
C GLY A 396 -2.86 -8.19 -4.66
N SER A 397 -2.59 -9.21 -5.49
CA SER A 397 -3.56 -10.10 -6.12
C SER A 397 -3.05 -11.52 -6.11
N ASP A 398 -3.94 -12.48 -6.31
CA ASP A 398 -3.60 -13.90 -6.34
C ASP A 398 -2.49 -14.19 -7.36
N TYR A 399 -1.57 -15.07 -6.97
CA TYR A 399 -0.39 -15.40 -7.74
C TYR A 399 -0.17 -16.92 -7.77
N GLU A 400 -0.10 -17.49 -8.97
CA GLU A 400 0.18 -18.91 -9.17
C GLU A 400 1.66 -19.13 -9.49
N GLY A 401 2.29 -20.09 -8.81
CA GLY A 401 3.61 -20.59 -9.15
C GLY A 401 4.67 -20.46 -8.07
N GLY A 402 4.47 -19.63 -7.06
CA GLY A 402 5.46 -19.44 -5.99
C GLY A 402 6.86 -19.11 -6.55
N ALA A 403 7.91 -19.51 -5.86
CA ALA A 403 9.30 -19.31 -6.31
C ALA A 403 10.24 -20.45 -5.91
N TYR A 404 11.12 -20.83 -6.82
CA TYR A 404 12.34 -21.60 -6.52
C TYR A 404 13.55 -20.66 -6.62
N LEU A 405 14.18 -20.39 -5.48
CA LEU A 405 15.29 -19.46 -5.34
C LEU A 405 16.54 -20.23 -4.95
N SER A 406 17.55 -20.26 -5.84
CA SER A 406 18.76 -21.08 -5.68
C SER A 406 20.04 -20.28 -5.87
N LYS A 407 20.05 -19.04 -5.39
CA LYS A 407 21.21 -18.14 -5.52
C LYS A 407 21.87 -17.95 -4.16
N ASP A 408 23.08 -18.51 -4.00
CA ASP A 408 23.85 -18.43 -2.76
C ASP A 408 24.13 -16.99 -2.32
N GLY A 409 23.95 -16.73 -1.03
CA GLY A 409 24.27 -15.46 -0.38
C GLY A 409 23.35 -14.28 -0.73
N VAL A 410 22.33 -14.49 -1.53
CA VAL A 410 21.32 -13.49 -1.85
C VAL A 410 20.27 -13.40 -0.74
N THR A 411 19.82 -12.18 -0.42
CA THR A 411 18.67 -11.94 0.43
C THR A 411 17.57 -11.26 -0.36
N ALA A 412 16.41 -11.90 -0.46
CA ALA A 412 15.23 -11.42 -1.16
C ALA A 412 14.07 -11.17 -0.19
N SER A 413 13.08 -10.43 -0.65
CA SER A 413 11.86 -10.12 0.11
C SER A 413 10.61 -10.34 -0.74
N PHE A 414 9.62 -11.01 -0.18
CA PHE A 414 8.33 -11.25 -0.81
C PHE A 414 7.20 -10.89 0.16
N ALA A 415 6.45 -9.84 -0.18
CA ALA A 415 5.30 -9.42 0.60
C ALA A 415 3.99 -9.82 -0.11
N ILE A 416 3.00 -10.22 0.68
CA ILE A 416 1.66 -10.59 0.22
C ILE A 416 0.65 -9.68 0.93
N SER A 417 0.01 -8.80 0.17
CA SER A 417 -0.94 -7.81 0.67
C SER A 417 -2.37 -8.09 0.19
N ASN A 418 -3.33 -7.34 0.71
CA ASN A 418 -4.74 -7.42 0.31
C ASN A 418 -5.37 -8.82 0.42
N ASN A 419 -4.88 -9.65 1.37
CA ASN A 419 -5.30 -11.05 1.53
C ASN A 419 -5.12 -11.90 0.25
N ALA A 420 -4.20 -11.52 -0.64
CA ALA A 420 -3.89 -12.29 -1.84
C ALA A 420 -3.41 -13.70 -1.50
N VAL A 421 -3.64 -14.63 -2.41
CA VAL A 421 -3.30 -16.05 -2.25
C VAL A 421 -2.17 -16.44 -3.19
N VAL A 422 -1.10 -17.00 -2.65
CA VAL A 422 -0.02 -17.60 -3.43
C VAL A 422 -0.24 -19.12 -3.48
N THR A 423 -0.36 -19.64 -4.68
CA THR A 423 -0.55 -21.07 -4.93
C THR A 423 0.64 -21.68 -5.66
N PRO A 424 0.91 -22.98 -5.49
CA PRO A 424 1.88 -23.67 -6.33
C PRO A 424 1.38 -23.81 -7.77
N LEU A 425 2.28 -24.00 -8.72
CA LEU A 425 1.88 -24.45 -10.05
C LEU A 425 1.19 -25.82 -9.95
N GLN A 426 0.06 -26.00 -10.60
CA GLN A 426 -0.70 -27.25 -10.62
C GLN A 426 0.01 -28.37 -11.43
N LYS A 427 1.33 -28.44 -11.38
CA LYS A 427 2.10 -29.51 -12.03
C LYS A 427 2.54 -30.55 -11.00
N LYS A 428 2.35 -31.82 -11.31
CA LYS A 428 2.73 -32.98 -10.49
C LYS A 428 4.20 -33.02 -10.03
N SER A 429 5.03 -32.09 -10.43
CA SER A 429 6.46 -32.04 -10.10
C SER A 429 6.85 -30.96 -9.09
N GLN A 430 5.93 -30.09 -8.70
CA GLN A 430 6.24 -29.04 -7.73
C GLN A 430 5.87 -29.51 -6.31
N ARG A 431 6.88 -29.70 -5.47
CA ARG A 431 6.73 -30.21 -4.09
C ARG A 431 6.59 -29.11 -3.04
N SER A 432 6.75 -27.85 -3.44
CA SER A 432 6.59 -26.68 -2.55
C SER A 432 6.15 -25.45 -3.34
N THR A 433 5.48 -24.53 -2.67
CA THR A 433 5.15 -23.22 -3.25
C THR A 433 6.38 -22.33 -3.26
N PHE A 434 7.10 -22.29 -2.15
CA PHE A 434 8.42 -21.67 -2.08
C PHE A 434 9.49 -22.73 -1.79
N ASN A 435 10.57 -22.69 -2.55
CA ASN A 435 11.77 -23.48 -2.28
C ASN A 435 12.96 -22.52 -2.28
N ILE A 436 13.65 -22.43 -1.16
CA ILE A 436 14.84 -21.62 -0.99
C ILE A 436 16.06 -22.51 -0.74
N ASP A 437 17.07 -22.38 -1.60
CA ASP A 437 18.28 -23.18 -1.63
C ASP A 437 19.50 -22.27 -1.76
N GLY A 438 20.14 -21.94 -0.65
CA GLY A 438 21.23 -20.96 -0.60
C GLY A 438 20.76 -19.49 -0.56
N THR A 439 19.51 -19.21 -0.90
CA THR A 439 18.92 -17.86 -0.85
C THR A 439 18.23 -17.61 0.47
N ASN A 440 18.44 -16.44 1.09
CA ASN A 440 17.65 -16.00 2.24
C ASN A 440 16.36 -15.32 1.76
N LEU A 441 15.25 -15.60 2.43
CA LEU A 441 13.95 -15.04 2.07
C LEU A 441 13.24 -14.43 3.28
N ASN A 442 12.82 -13.17 3.15
CA ASN A 442 11.92 -12.51 4.07
C ASN A 442 10.50 -12.54 3.50
N LEU A 443 9.56 -13.13 4.23
CA LEU A 443 8.14 -13.20 3.88
C LEU A 443 7.34 -12.28 4.80
N PHE A 444 6.52 -11.41 4.21
CA PHE A 444 5.74 -10.40 4.91
C PHE A 444 4.27 -10.39 4.48
N GLY A 445 3.45 -9.70 5.26
CA GLY A 445 2.11 -9.28 4.86
C GLY A 445 0.99 -9.96 5.60
N ASN A 446 -0.17 -9.99 4.96
CA ASN A 446 -1.42 -10.53 5.51
C ASN A 446 -2.15 -11.48 4.56
N GLY A 447 -1.46 -11.95 3.53
CA GLY A 447 -2.02 -12.89 2.57
C GLY A 447 -1.86 -14.35 2.97
N LYS A 448 -2.09 -15.24 2.01
CA LYS A 448 -2.10 -16.67 2.21
C LYS A 448 -1.10 -17.37 1.29
N ILE A 449 -0.41 -18.39 1.82
CA ILE A 449 0.43 -19.31 1.04
C ILE A 449 -0.17 -20.70 1.17
N LEU A 450 -0.52 -21.31 0.05
CA LEU A 450 -1.02 -22.69 0.00
C LEU A 450 0.09 -23.64 -0.42
N GLY A 451 0.18 -24.78 0.24
CA GLY A 451 1.03 -25.88 -0.17
C GLY A 451 0.48 -26.62 -1.39
N PRO A 452 1.29 -27.53 -1.99
CA PRO A 452 0.88 -28.33 -3.14
C PRO A 452 -0.34 -29.19 -2.84
N CYS A 453 -1.14 -29.44 -3.86
CA CYS A 453 -2.30 -30.34 -3.80
C CYS A 453 -2.14 -31.46 -4.82
N ASN A 454 -2.46 -32.70 -4.43
CA ASN A 454 -2.50 -33.87 -5.32
C ASN A 454 -1.15 -34.34 -5.91
N VAL A 455 -0.04 -34.13 -5.22
CA VAL A 455 1.22 -34.80 -5.59
C VAL A 455 1.25 -36.16 -4.90
N THR A 456 1.34 -37.22 -5.67
CA THR A 456 1.40 -38.58 -5.14
C THR A 456 2.85 -38.96 -4.75
N ASP A 457 3.01 -39.51 -3.58
CA ASP A 457 4.21 -40.25 -3.10
C ASP A 457 5.47 -39.41 -2.87
N SER A 458 5.37 -38.21 -2.36
CA SER A 458 6.54 -37.42 -1.94
C SER A 458 6.25 -36.51 -0.77
N ASP A 459 7.30 -36.11 -0.08
CA ASP A 459 7.24 -35.08 0.94
C ASP A 459 6.84 -33.75 0.30
N GLU A 460 5.89 -33.07 0.90
CA GLU A 460 5.34 -31.82 0.40
C GLU A 460 5.28 -30.81 1.53
N GLY A 461 5.55 -29.57 1.21
CA GLY A 461 5.41 -28.47 2.15
C GLY A 461 5.13 -27.18 1.41
N ALA A 462 4.41 -26.26 2.04
CA ALA A 462 4.21 -24.95 1.42
C ALA A 462 5.56 -24.24 1.18
N ILE A 463 6.50 -24.40 2.14
CA ILE A 463 7.83 -23.79 2.03
C ILE A 463 8.92 -24.82 2.36
N TRP A 464 9.92 -24.91 1.50
CA TRP A 464 11.14 -25.71 1.71
C TRP A 464 12.34 -24.80 1.97
N VAL A 465 13.12 -25.14 3.02
CA VAL A 465 14.33 -24.40 3.43
C VAL A 465 15.53 -25.34 3.36
N GLN A 466 16.46 -25.06 2.47
CA GLN A 466 17.66 -25.88 2.26
C GLN A 466 18.88 -25.02 1.85
N GLY A 467 20.03 -25.63 1.58
CA GLY A 467 21.24 -24.91 1.12
C GLY A 467 21.83 -23.93 2.14
N GLY A 468 21.52 -24.07 3.43
CA GLY A 468 21.96 -23.12 4.46
C GLY A 468 21.15 -21.83 4.52
N SER A 469 20.01 -21.78 3.83
CA SER A 469 19.14 -20.59 3.73
C SER A 469 18.58 -20.17 5.09
N THR A 470 18.25 -18.88 5.18
CA THR A 470 17.44 -18.31 6.26
C THR A 470 16.08 -17.86 5.73
N LEU A 471 15.03 -18.36 6.36
CA LEU A 471 13.65 -17.94 6.13
C LEU A 471 13.19 -17.11 7.33
N ASN A 472 12.76 -15.88 7.09
CA ASN A 472 12.11 -15.03 8.09
C ASN A 472 10.64 -14.85 7.71
N ILE A 473 9.73 -15.09 8.64
CA ILE A 473 8.28 -14.94 8.44
C ILE A 473 7.75 -13.92 9.45
N SER A 474 7.10 -12.87 8.95
CA SER A 474 6.50 -11.82 9.79
C SER A 474 5.16 -11.33 9.24
N GLY A 475 4.47 -10.48 10.02
CA GLY A 475 3.12 -10.05 9.70
C GLY A 475 2.06 -11.09 10.08
N ASN A 476 0.91 -11.06 9.40
CA ASN A 476 -0.24 -11.94 9.65
C ASN A 476 -0.47 -12.92 8.50
N LEU A 477 0.60 -13.48 7.95
CA LEU A 477 0.51 -14.49 6.89
C LEU A 477 -0.21 -15.75 7.37
N SER A 478 -1.08 -16.31 6.52
CA SER A 478 -1.63 -17.66 6.69
C SER A 478 -0.83 -18.62 5.80
N ILE A 479 -0.20 -19.61 6.39
CA ILE A 479 0.56 -20.64 5.66
C ILE A 479 -0.12 -21.96 5.88
N GLU A 480 -0.66 -22.53 4.80
CA GLU A 480 -1.36 -23.80 4.83
C GLU A 480 -0.51 -24.87 4.14
N GLY A 481 -0.35 -25.97 4.81
CA GLY A 481 0.22 -27.17 4.21
C GLY A 481 -0.60 -27.65 3.03
N GLY A 482 -0.03 -28.51 2.20
CA GLY A 482 -0.73 -29.08 1.05
C GLY A 482 -1.92 -29.95 1.42
N THR A 483 -2.60 -30.49 0.42
CA THR A 483 -3.65 -31.48 0.60
C THR A 483 -3.41 -32.68 -0.32
N GLY A 484 -3.55 -33.90 0.21
CA GLY A 484 -3.48 -35.14 -0.58
C GLY A 484 -2.09 -35.70 -0.84
N GLY A 485 -1.03 -35.13 -0.28
CA GLY A 485 0.34 -35.67 -0.29
C GLY A 485 0.64 -36.63 0.85
N HIS A 486 1.90 -37.06 0.96
CA HIS A 486 2.41 -37.84 2.09
C HIS A 486 2.66 -36.98 3.33
N LEU A 487 3.16 -35.77 3.10
CA LEU A 487 3.36 -34.75 4.12
C LEU A 487 2.71 -33.46 3.65
N ASN A 488 1.91 -32.86 4.49
CA ASN A 488 1.22 -31.59 4.18
C ASN A 488 1.68 -30.47 5.12
N ALA A 489 3.00 -30.37 5.34
CA ALA A 489 3.58 -29.40 6.26
C ALA A 489 3.51 -27.96 5.71
N CYS A 490 3.45 -26.98 6.62
CA CYS A 490 3.61 -25.57 6.25
C CYS A 490 5.06 -25.27 5.87
N VAL A 491 6.03 -25.73 6.69
CA VAL A 491 7.47 -25.51 6.46
C VAL A 491 8.24 -26.80 6.69
N ILE A 492 9.12 -27.15 5.75
CA ILE A 492 10.09 -28.24 5.91
C ILE A 492 11.50 -27.66 5.86
N ILE A 493 12.30 -27.93 6.88
CA ILE A 493 13.66 -27.42 7.02
C ILE A 493 14.66 -28.57 6.84
N PHE A 494 15.31 -28.66 5.68
CA PHE A 494 16.31 -29.69 5.37
C PHE A 494 17.74 -29.29 5.75
N ASN A 495 18.08 -28.01 5.56
CA ASN A 495 19.36 -27.43 5.95
C ASN A 495 19.22 -25.90 5.92
N GLY A 496 19.07 -25.30 7.09
CA GLY A 496 18.89 -23.86 7.20
C GLY A 496 18.24 -23.42 8.50
N THR A 497 17.85 -22.14 8.53
CA THR A 497 17.23 -21.51 9.70
C THR A 497 15.88 -20.93 9.31
N THR A 498 14.86 -21.19 10.15
CA THR A 498 13.55 -20.52 10.01
C THR A 498 13.27 -19.72 11.28
N ASN A 499 12.95 -18.44 11.12
CA ASN A 499 12.54 -17.52 12.17
C ASN A 499 11.09 -17.10 11.93
N ILE A 500 10.23 -17.32 12.91
CA ILE A 500 8.79 -17.01 12.84
C ILE A 500 8.47 -15.96 13.89
N GLN A 501 8.15 -14.75 13.44
CA GLN A 501 7.73 -13.65 14.33
C GLN A 501 6.24 -13.72 14.62
N ASN A 502 5.43 -14.04 13.62
CA ASN A 502 3.98 -14.18 13.71
C ASN A 502 3.44 -14.95 12.48
N GLY A 503 2.14 -15.20 12.45
CA GLY A 503 1.44 -15.87 11.37
C GLY A 503 0.50 -16.96 11.87
N TYR A 504 -0.30 -17.50 10.97
CA TYR A 504 -1.14 -18.68 11.21
C TYR A 504 -0.64 -19.84 10.36
N PHE A 505 -0.31 -20.95 10.99
CA PHE A 505 0.24 -22.16 10.36
C PHE A 505 -0.73 -23.30 10.56
N HIS A 506 -1.22 -23.85 9.44
CA HIS A 506 -2.21 -24.91 9.48
C HIS A 506 -1.80 -26.06 8.56
N SER A 507 -1.66 -27.25 9.11
CA SER A 507 -1.43 -28.48 8.37
C SER A 507 -2.68 -29.35 8.33
N SER A 508 -2.98 -29.91 7.17
CA SER A 508 -4.10 -30.83 6.98
C SER A 508 -3.66 -32.29 7.09
N ILE A 509 -4.64 -33.18 7.24
CA ILE A 509 -4.40 -34.64 7.14
C ILE A 509 -3.89 -35.00 5.74
N ASP A 510 -3.09 -36.05 5.67
CA ASP A 510 -2.58 -36.59 4.41
C ASP A 510 -3.66 -37.40 3.65
N LYS A 511 -3.27 -37.98 2.51
CA LYS A 511 -4.15 -38.80 1.67
C LYS A 511 -4.62 -40.11 2.38
N ASN A 512 -3.92 -40.56 3.42
CA ASN A 512 -4.26 -41.76 4.18
C ASN A 512 -5.12 -41.43 5.41
N GLY A 513 -5.34 -40.15 5.70
CA GLY A 513 -6.03 -39.65 6.89
C GLY A 513 -5.11 -39.43 8.07
N ASP A 514 -3.78 -39.53 7.89
CA ASP A 514 -2.81 -39.28 8.94
C ASP A 514 -2.57 -37.77 9.12
N SER A 515 -2.39 -37.35 10.37
CA SER A 515 -2.09 -35.98 10.74
C SER A 515 -0.64 -35.62 10.40
N ASN A 516 -0.43 -34.38 9.96
CA ASN A 516 0.91 -33.87 9.63
C ASN A 516 1.31 -32.70 10.54
N PRO A 517 2.59 -32.61 10.95
CA PRO A 517 3.09 -31.45 11.66
C PRO A 517 3.03 -30.18 10.80
N CYS A 518 2.81 -29.03 11.44
CA CYS A 518 2.95 -27.73 10.74
C CYS A 518 4.41 -27.51 10.30
N ILE A 519 5.36 -27.86 11.15
CA ILE A 519 6.78 -27.66 10.87
C ILE A 519 7.56 -28.95 11.07
N ILE A 520 8.36 -29.31 10.07
CA ILE A 520 9.21 -30.48 10.07
C ILE A 520 10.67 -30.05 9.93
N LEU A 521 11.52 -30.58 10.82
CA LEU A 521 12.96 -30.50 10.72
C LEU A 521 13.50 -31.84 10.25
N ALA A 522 14.03 -31.90 9.05
CA ALA A 522 14.54 -33.12 8.41
C ALA A 522 15.93 -32.88 7.82
N PRO A 523 16.98 -32.71 8.64
CA PRO A 523 18.31 -32.32 8.15
C PRO A 523 18.89 -33.34 7.18
N ILE A 524 19.20 -32.91 5.97
CA ILE A 524 19.80 -33.78 4.94
C ILE A 524 21.20 -34.21 5.37
N LYS A 525 21.46 -35.52 5.21
CA LYS A 525 22.79 -36.10 5.35
C LYS A 525 23.17 -36.85 4.08
N SER A 526 24.24 -36.43 3.45
CA SER A 526 24.81 -37.08 2.28
C SER A 526 26.33 -37.19 2.45
N PRO A 527 27.05 -37.96 1.61
CA PRO A 527 28.51 -38.03 1.67
C PRO A 527 29.23 -36.68 1.60
N THR A 528 28.58 -35.67 1.01
CA THR A 528 29.17 -34.34 0.78
C THR A 528 28.52 -33.23 1.61
N VAL A 529 27.36 -33.47 2.22
CA VAL A 529 26.60 -32.44 2.96
C VAL A 529 26.11 -33.03 4.29
N THR A 530 26.42 -32.31 5.37
CA THR A 530 25.79 -32.52 6.67
C THR A 530 24.94 -31.31 6.99
N GLY A 531 23.62 -31.46 6.84
CA GLY A 531 22.65 -30.39 7.10
C GLY A 531 22.36 -30.22 8.58
N TYR A 532 22.00 -29.00 8.97
CA TYR A 532 21.50 -28.64 10.29
C TYR A 532 20.22 -27.84 10.14
N SER A 533 19.18 -28.17 10.85
CA SER A 533 17.89 -27.49 10.81
C SER A 533 17.65 -26.72 12.09
N LYS A 534 17.35 -25.44 11.98
CA LYS A 534 17.09 -24.55 13.12
C LYS A 534 15.73 -23.87 12.98
N LEU A 535 14.98 -23.87 14.07
CA LEU A 535 13.68 -23.22 14.16
C LEU A 535 13.63 -22.30 15.39
N ASN A 536 13.32 -21.03 15.18
CA ASN A 536 13.07 -20.05 16.22
C ASN A 536 11.64 -19.51 16.07
N ILE A 537 10.82 -19.65 17.10
CA ILE A 537 9.43 -19.18 17.12
C ILE A 537 9.30 -18.11 18.18
N TYR A 538 8.96 -16.89 17.76
CA TYR A 538 8.71 -15.73 18.62
C TYR A 538 7.21 -15.45 18.79
N GLY A 539 6.37 -15.96 17.90
CA GLY A 539 4.93 -15.77 17.90
C GLY A 539 4.23 -16.62 16.85
N GLY A 540 2.93 -16.38 16.65
CA GLY A 540 2.10 -17.10 15.70
C GLY A 540 1.18 -18.14 16.33
N VAL A 541 0.33 -18.73 15.48
CA VAL A 541 -0.61 -19.79 15.86
C VAL A 541 -0.32 -21.01 15.00
N PHE A 542 -0.23 -22.17 15.63
CA PHE A 542 0.11 -23.44 14.97
C PHE A 542 -0.99 -24.46 15.26
N GLU A 543 -1.62 -24.96 14.21
CA GLU A 543 -2.75 -25.88 14.29
C GLU A 543 -2.60 -27.00 13.25
N ALA A 544 -2.76 -28.24 13.67
CA ALA A 544 -2.76 -29.42 12.81
C ALA A 544 -4.11 -30.13 12.89
N ASP A 545 -4.62 -30.61 11.74
CA ASP A 545 -5.86 -31.36 11.68
C ASP A 545 -5.71 -32.78 12.16
N GLY A 546 -6.83 -33.38 12.58
CA GLY A 546 -6.89 -34.77 13.07
C GLY A 546 -6.30 -34.95 14.47
N ASP A 547 -5.92 -36.17 14.80
CA ASP A 547 -5.28 -36.51 16.07
C ASP A 547 -3.77 -36.27 16.00
N ALA A 548 -3.35 -35.09 15.58
CA ALA A 548 -1.95 -34.75 15.45
C ALA A 548 -1.20 -34.91 16.78
N LYS A 549 -0.26 -35.83 16.80
CA LYS A 549 0.64 -35.98 17.97
C LYS A 549 1.62 -34.81 18.05
N PHE A 550 1.94 -34.20 16.91
CA PHE A 550 2.99 -33.19 16.80
C PHE A 550 2.54 -32.03 15.92
N VAL A 551 2.81 -30.83 16.39
CA VAL A 551 2.72 -29.57 15.58
C VAL A 551 4.10 -29.19 15.06
N ILE A 552 5.14 -29.49 15.83
CA ILE A 552 6.56 -29.42 15.46
C ILE A 552 7.14 -30.81 15.59
N ASN A 553 7.91 -31.23 14.61
CA ASN A 553 8.56 -32.57 14.63
C ASN A 553 9.98 -32.49 14.06
N CYS A 554 10.95 -33.06 14.78
CA CYS A 554 12.25 -33.37 14.24
C CYS A 554 12.26 -34.84 13.76
N GLN A 555 12.93 -35.10 12.66
CA GLN A 555 13.07 -36.48 12.17
C GLN A 555 13.92 -37.29 13.15
N ASP A 556 13.41 -38.39 13.65
CA ASP A 556 13.99 -39.17 14.74
C ASP A 556 15.48 -39.52 14.56
N GLU A 557 15.86 -39.95 13.35
CA GLU A 557 17.24 -40.34 13.02
C GLU A 557 18.22 -39.15 13.01
N ASP A 558 17.71 -37.93 12.99
CA ASP A 558 18.47 -36.71 12.74
C ASP A 558 18.27 -35.64 13.82
N LYS A 559 17.61 -35.94 14.90
CA LYS A 559 17.27 -35.01 16.00
C LYS A 559 18.49 -34.33 16.62
N ASP A 560 19.65 -34.94 16.63
CA ASP A 560 20.92 -34.40 17.09
C ASP A 560 21.40 -33.20 16.21
N ARG A 561 20.88 -33.08 15.01
CA ARG A 561 21.14 -31.97 14.06
C ARG A 561 20.00 -30.95 13.96
N CYS A 562 18.96 -31.12 14.79
CA CYS A 562 17.86 -30.20 14.90
C CYS A 562 18.03 -29.29 16.12
N THR A 563 17.61 -28.05 15.97
CA THR A 563 17.52 -27.08 17.08
C THR A 563 16.20 -26.35 17.02
N VAL A 564 15.38 -26.49 18.05
CA VAL A 564 14.10 -25.77 18.16
C VAL A 564 14.12 -24.88 19.40
N LYS A 565 13.70 -23.62 19.23
CA LYS A 565 13.54 -22.65 20.32
C LYS A 565 12.19 -21.95 20.20
N VAL A 566 11.31 -22.19 21.15
CA VAL A 566 10.00 -21.58 21.26
C VAL A 566 10.06 -20.49 22.33
N MET A 567 9.88 -19.25 21.92
CA MET A 567 9.91 -18.04 22.76
C MET A 567 8.56 -17.31 22.75
N GLY A 568 7.59 -17.82 22.02
CA GLY A 568 6.23 -17.27 21.93
C GLY A 568 5.35 -18.15 21.05
N GLY A 569 4.06 -17.78 20.94
CA GLY A 569 3.09 -18.46 20.08
C GLY A 569 2.02 -19.25 20.81
N ILE A 570 1.04 -19.71 20.03
CA ILE A 570 -0.09 -20.56 20.49
C ILE A 570 -0.04 -21.87 19.70
N PHE A 571 -0.07 -22.98 20.41
CA PHE A 571 0.04 -24.34 19.86
C PHE A 571 -1.23 -25.12 20.19
N VAL A 572 -2.04 -25.39 19.18
CA VAL A 572 -3.34 -26.06 19.34
C VAL A 572 -3.11 -27.59 19.47
N GLY A 573 -3.60 -28.16 20.54
CA GLY A 573 -3.46 -29.60 20.81
C GLY A 573 -2.04 -30.08 21.12
N PHE A 574 -1.06 -29.19 21.30
CA PHE A 574 0.37 -29.55 21.46
C PHE A 574 1.04 -28.71 22.55
N ASN A 575 1.63 -29.33 23.54
CA ASN A 575 2.42 -28.63 24.56
C ASN A 575 3.91 -28.58 24.17
N PRO A 576 4.47 -27.46 23.76
CA PRO A 576 5.87 -27.38 23.35
C PRO A 576 6.87 -27.59 24.49
N ALA A 577 6.44 -27.54 25.77
CA ALA A 577 7.30 -27.78 26.92
C ALA A 577 7.33 -29.22 27.40
N ASP A 578 6.36 -30.03 26.97
CA ASP A 578 6.26 -31.45 27.37
C ASP A 578 5.51 -32.24 26.30
N ASN A 579 6.24 -32.80 25.37
CA ASN A 579 5.69 -33.53 24.23
C ASN A 579 6.53 -34.79 23.95
N THR A 580 6.13 -35.53 22.94
CA THR A 580 6.81 -36.79 22.55
C THR A 580 7.30 -36.74 21.10
N ALA A 581 7.55 -35.52 20.54
CA ALA A 581 7.92 -35.37 19.15
C ALA A 581 9.29 -35.98 18.81
N ASP A 582 10.28 -35.86 19.71
CA ASP A 582 11.60 -36.40 19.50
C ASP A 582 11.89 -37.58 20.51
N ASP A 583 11.52 -37.38 21.75
CA ASP A 583 11.62 -38.35 22.86
C ASP A 583 10.54 -38.07 23.91
N ALA A 584 10.36 -38.96 24.88
CA ALA A 584 9.50 -38.69 26.01
C ALA A 584 9.96 -37.42 26.76
N HIS A 585 9.02 -36.51 27.04
CA HIS A 585 9.26 -35.23 27.72
C HIS A 585 10.18 -34.26 26.95
N THR A 586 10.06 -34.26 25.62
CA THR A 586 10.73 -33.25 24.77
C THR A 586 10.26 -31.84 25.12
N ASN A 587 11.22 -30.95 25.33
CA ASN A 587 10.97 -29.54 25.66
C ASN A 587 11.63 -28.60 24.63
N TYR A 588 10.81 -27.93 23.83
CA TYR A 588 11.25 -26.94 22.84
C TYR A 588 11.25 -25.51 23.37
N VAL A 589 10.69 -25.27 24.57
CA VAL A 589 10.58 -23.93 25.13
C VAL A 589 11.96 -23.40 25.52
N ALA A 590 12.30 -22.21 25.06
CA ALA A 590 13.61 -21.62 25.34
C ALA A 590 13.75 -21.20 26.81
N THR A 591 15.00 -21.20 27.31
CA THR A 591 15.32 -20.76 28.69
C THR A 591 14.76 -19.36 28.95
N GLY A 592 14.07 -19.19 30.08
CA GLY A 592 13.41 -17.93 30.46
C GLY A 592 11.96 -17.77 30.01
N TYR A 593 11.45 -18.75 29.23
CA TYR A 593 10.04 -18.79 28.79
C TYR A 593 9.32 -19.99 29.47
N LYS A 594 8.00 -19.97 29.42
CA LYS A 594 7.17 -21.07 29.94
C LYS A 594 5.96 -21.29 29.03
N SER A 595 5.51 -22.54 28.96
CA SER A 595 4.27 -22.92 28.32
C SER A 595 3.13 -22.92 29.35
N VAL A 596 2.00 -22.35 28.97
CA VAL A 596 0.80 -22.25 29.82
C VAL A 596 -0.39 -22.74 29.02
N GLU A 597 -1.17 -23.66 29.61
CA GLU A 597 -2.40 -24.14 29.00
C GLU A 597 -3.42 -23.00 28.81
N THR A 598 -4.08 -22.98 27.68
CA THR A 598 -5.07 -22.01 27.27
C THR A 598 -6.09 -22.65 26.33
N THR A 599 -6.97 -21.85 25.75
CA THR A 599 -7.86 -22.28 24.68
C THR A 599 -7.72 -21.36 23.46
N TYR A 600 -7.81 -21.95 22.28
CA TYR A 600 -7.87 -21.22 21.02
C TYR A 600 -9.04 -21.76 20.19
N ASN A 601 -10.00 -20.87 19.84
CA ASN A 601 -11.22 -21.23 19.10
C ASN A 601 -11.97 -22.43 19.73
N GLY A 602 -12.01 -22.52 21.07
CA GLY A 602 -12.67 -23.61 21.81
C GLY A 602 -11.87 -24.93 21.88
N LYS A 603 -10.69 -25.00 21.28
CA LYS A 603 -9.78 -26.16 21.36
C LYS A 603 -8.75 -25.92 22.47
N GLN A 604 -8.30 -27.00 23.10
CA GLN A 604 -7.17 -26.96 24.04
C GLN A 604 -5.92 -26.47 23.30
N ALA A 605 -5.18 -25.59 23.90
CA ALA A 605 -3.96 -25.05 23.34
C ALA A 605 -2.95 -24.70 24.44
N TRP A 606 -1.72 -24.43 24.04
CA TRP A 606 -0.66 -23.95 24.94
C TRP A 606 -0.09 -22.66 24.38
N LYS A 607 0.13 -21.70 25.27
CA LYS A 607 0.75 -20.41 24.94
C LYS A 607 2.11 -20.31 25.62
N VAL A 608 3.10 -19.93 24.85
CA VAL A 608 4.44 -19.61 25.34
C VAL A 608 4.63 -18.10 25.40
#